data_91be31690e07b14962de9084f0281fd2
#
_entry.id   91be31690e07b14962de9084f0281fd2
#
_cell.length_a   1.000
_cell.length_b   1.000
_cell.length_c   1.000
_cell.angle_alpha   90.00
_cell.angle_beta   90.00
_cell.angle_gamma   90.00
#
_symmetry.space_group_name_H-M   'P 1'
#
loop_
_entity.id
_entity.type
_entity.pdbx_description
1 polymer ?
#
loop_
_entity_poly.entity_id
_entity_poly.type
_entity_poly.pdbx_seq_one_letter_code
_entity_poly.pdbx_strand_id
1 'polypeptide(L)' 'MVQENDMVEQIIEIIAEYQDRDVSEYAPNQTFTEMGLDSLDLAELVLQLEDFVDAEIDINPKYNTPAKLAKYIESLK' A
#
# COMPACT_ATOMS: atom_id res chain seq x y z
N MET A 1 -14.56 12.08 3.70
CA MET A 1 -14.62 11.02 2.67
C MET A 1 -13.22 10.65 2.25
N VAL A 2 -12.89 9.37 2.28
CA VAL A 2 -11.56 8.89 1.88
C VAL A 2 -11.45 8.92 0.37
N GLN A 3 -10.40 9.55 -0.13
CA GLN A 3 -10.12 9.63 -1.56
C GLN A 3 -8.93 8.74 -1.89
N GLU A 4 -8.75 8.46 -3.18
CA GLU A 4 -7.64 7.64 -3.65
C GLU A 4 -6.30 8.17 -3.16
N ASN A 5 -6.10 9.49 -3.15
CA ASN A 5 -4.86 10.11 -2.67
C ASN A 5 -4.63 9.84 -1.18
N ASP A 6 -5.69 9.85 -0.40
CA ASP A 6 -5.59 9.58 1.03
C ASP A 6 -5.17 8.13 1.27
N MET A 7 -5.68 7.21 0.45
CA MET A 7 -5.33 5.81 0.54
C MET A 7 -3.86 5.60 0.13
N VAL A 8 -3.40 6.30 -0.90
CA VAL A 8 -1.98 6.25 -1.32
C VAL A 8 -1.09 6.68 -0.17
N GLU A 9 -1.43 7.79 0.49
CA GLU A 9 -0.67 8.29 1.63
C GLU A 9 -0.66 7.28 2.77
N GLN A 10 -1.78 6.67 3.04
CA GLN A 10 -1.89 5.68 4.11
C GLN A 10 -1.00 4.46 3.82
N ILE A 11 -1.00 3.99 2.59
CA ILE A 11 -0.16 2.88 2.17
C ILE A 11 1.32 3.24 2.36
N ILE A 12 1.71 4.41 1.90
CA ILE A 12 3.10 4.86 2.01
C ILE A 12 3.51 5.02 3.48
N GLU A 13 2.62 5.56 4.31
CA GLU A 13 2.90 5.71 5.74
C GLU A 13 3.15 4.36 6.42
N ILE A 14 2.35 3.36 6.09
CA ILE A 14 2.53 2.02 6.64
C ILE A 14 3.88 1.45 6.22
N ILE A 15 4.23 1.59 4.94
CA ILE A 15 5.51 1.09 4.41
C ILE A 15 6.67 1.82 5.08
N ALA A 16 6.60 3.14 5.17
CA ALA A 16 7.65 3.95 5.77
C ALA A 16 7.88 3.56 7.23
N GLU A 17 6.82 3.37 7.97
CA GLU A 17 6.90 2.96 9.36
C GLU A 17 7.51 1.56 9.49
N TYR A 18 7.10 0.65 8.61
CA TYR A 18 7.62 -0.71 8.60
C TYR A 18 9.12 -0.76 8.31
N GLN A 19 9.59 0.12 7.40
CA GLN A 19 10.99 0.18 7.00
C GLN A 19 11.82 1.20 7.80
N ASP A 20 11.18 1.92 8.71
CA ASP A 20 11.81 2.98 9.51
C ASP A 20 12.45 4.04 8.61
N ARG A 21 11.66 4.53 7.66
CA ARG A 21 12.06 5.56 6.69
C ARG A 21 11.06 6.70 6.67
N ASP A 22 11.46 7.81 6.02
CA ASP A 22 10.58 8.96 5.85
C ASP A 22 9.66 8.75 4.65
N VAL A 23 8.41 9.19 4.75
CA VAL A 23 7.44 9.06 3.67
C VAL A 23 7.91 9.76 2.39
N SER A 24 8.75 10.78 2.51
CA SER A 24 9.29 11.51 1.36
C SER A 24 10.21 10.66 0.48
N GLU A 25 10.65 9.51 0.97
CA GLU A 25 11.51 8.60 0.19
C GLU A 25 10.72 7.74 -0.80
N TYR A 26 9.40 7.84 -0.80
CA TYR A 26 8.53 6.98 -1.61
C TYR A 26 7.73 7.80 -2.61
N ALA A 27 7.41 7.18 -3.75
CA ALA A 27 6.57 7.80 -4.77
C ALA A 27 5.35 6.91 -5.05
N PRO A 28 4.19 7.50 -5.38
CA PRO A 28 2.97 6.72 -5.63
C PRO A 28 3.10 5.72 -6.78
N ASN A 29 3.94 6.01 -7.75
CA ASN A 29 4.13 5.16 -8.93
C ASN A 29 5.35 4.25 -8.83
N GLN A 30 6.04 4.27 -7.71
CA GLN A 30 7.20 3.41 -7.47
C GLN A 30 6.70 2.02 -7.12
N THR A 31 7.32 0.98 -7.70
CA THR A 31 6.91 -0.38 -7.39
C THR A 31 7.37 -0.78 -5.99
N PHE A 32 6.65 -1.72 -5.39
CA PHE A 32 7.02 -2.23 -4.07
C PHE A 32 8.40 -2.90 -4.11
N THR A 33 8.72 -3.53 -5.24
CA THR A 33 10.05 -4.13 -5.43
C THR A 33 11.14 -3.07 -5.39
N GLU A 34 10.90 -1.94 -6.03
CA GLU A 34 11.85 -0.82 -6.02
C GLU A 34 12.02 -0.22 -4.63
N MET A 35 11.01 -0.36 -3.78
CA MET A 35 11.07 0.08 -2.39
C MET A 35 11.82 -0.90 -1.50
N GLY A 36 12.17 -2.08 -2.04
CA GLY A 36 12.85 -3.12 -1.28
C GLY A 36 11.92 -4.06 -0.53
N LEU A 37 10.65 -4.09 -0.92
CA LEU A 37 9.66 -4.98 -0.29
C LEU A 37 9.64 -6.33 -1.02
N ASP A 38 9.68 -7.41 -0.25
CA ASP A 38 9.52 -8.75 -0.81
C ASP A 38 8.09 -9.24 -0.56
N SER A 39 7.78 -10.47 -0.93
CA SER A 39 6.42 -11.00 -0.80
C SER A 39 5.97 -11.10 0.66
N LEU A 40 6.88 -11.33 1.58
CA LEU A 40 6.57 -11.38 3.00
C LEU A 40 6.19 -9.99 3.52
N ASP A 41 6.95 -8.98 3.09
CA ASP A 41 6.66 -7.59 3.44
C ASP A 41 5.31 -7.15 2.89
N LEU A 42 4.99 -7.57 1.65
CA LEU A 42 3.71 -7.25 1.04
C LEU A 42 2.56 -7.92 1.77
N ALA A 43 2.74 -9.14 2.24
CA ALA A 43 1.72 -9.82 3.03
C ALA A 43 1.42 -9.06 4.31
N GLU A 44 2.45 -8.57 4.98
CA GLU A 44 2.28 -7.77 6.20
C GLU A 44 1.54 -6.46 5.90
N LEU A 45 1.94 -5.79 4.81
CA LEU A 45 1.29 -4.56 4.39
C LEU A 45 -0.19 -4.78 4.12
N VAL A 46 -0.51 -5.85 3.39
CA VAL A 46 -1.89 -6.18 3.05
C VAL A 46 -2.71 -6.47 4.31
N LEU A 47 -2.15 -7.20 5.26
CA LEU A 47 -2.84 -7.49 6.53
C LEU A 47 -3.18 -6.21 7.30
N GLN A 48 -2.26 -5.27 7.34
CA GLN A 48 -2.51 -3.99 8.00
C GLN A 48 -3.58 -3.18 7.27
N LEU A 49 -3.56 -3.22 5.94
CA LEU A 49 -4.56 -2.52 5.14
C LEU A 49 -5.94 -3.15 5.27
N GLU A 50 -6.02 -4.48 5.34
CA GLU A 50 -7.29 -5.18 5.55
C GLU A 50 -7.94 -4.75 6.86
N ASP A 51 -7.13 -4.62 7.90
CA ASP A 51 -7.59 -4.18 9.19
C ASP A 51 -8.07 -2.72 9.14
N PHE A 52 -7.34 -1.89 8.41
CA PHE A 52 -7.63 -0.48 8.28
C PHE A 52 -8.93 -0.23 7.49
N VAL A 53 -9.14 -0.96 6.41
CA VAL A 53 -10.30 -0.75 5.53
C VAL A 53 -11.46 -1.71 5.80
N ASP A 54 -11.26 -2.68 6.67
CA ASP A 54 -12.26 -3.69 7.04
C ASP A 54 -12.78 -4.44 5.82
N ALA A 55 -11.87 -4.89 4.96
CA ALA A 55 -12.19 -5.64 3.75
C ALA A 55 -11.06 -6.59 3.41
N GLU A 56 -11.37 -7.66 2.70
CA GLU A 56 -10.37 -8.60 2.21
C GLU A 56 -9.64 -8.00 1.01
N ILE A 57 -8.32 -8.08 1.02
CA ILE A 57 -7.50 -7.56 -0.07
C ILE A 57 -6.67 -8.71 -0.65
N ASP A 58 -6.81 -8.96 -1.94
CA ASP A 58 -6.01 -9.97 -2.63
C ASP A 58 -4.64 -9.41 -3.01
N ILE A 59 -3.60 -10.18 -2.75
CA ILE A 59 -2.25 -9.85 -3.21
C ILE A 59 -2.16 -10.27 -4.67
N ASN A 60 -1.92 -9.29 -5.55
CA ASN A 60 -1.85 -9.55 -6.98
C ASN A 60 -0.73 -8.69 -7.58
N PRO A 61 0.18 -9.28 -8.40
CA PRO A 61 1.28 -8.52 -9.01
C PRO A 61 0.82 -7.33 -9.86
N LYS A 62 -0.43 -7.31 -10.27
CA LYS A 62 -1.04 -6.22 -11.00
C LYS A 62 -1.11 -4.93 -10.17
N TYR A 63 -1.19 -5.06 -8.84
CA TYR A 63 -1.26 -3.92 -7.92
C TYR A 63 0.10 -3.71 -7.25
N ASN A 64 1.10 -3.40 -8.07
CA ASN A 64 2.48 -3.39 -7.61
C ASN A 64 3.02 -2.00 -7.26
N THR A 65 2.15 -0.99 -7.21
CA THR A 65 2.51 0.36 -6.75
C THR A 65 1.48 0.84 -5.76
N PRO A 66 1.82 1.81 -4.88
CA PRO A 66 0.81 2.37 -3.97
C PRO A 66 -0.41 2.92 -4.69
N ALA A 67 -0.21 3.58 -5.84
CA ALA A 67 -1.32 4.15 -6.61
C ALA A 67 -2.26 3.06 -7.12
N LYS A 68 -1.72 1.99 -7.68
CA LYS A 68 -2.53 0.88 -8.18
C LYS A 68 -3.26 0.15 -7.07
N LEU A 69 -2.57 -0.08 -5.96
CA LEU A 69 -3.16 -0.75 -4.81
C LEU A 69 -4.27 0.11 -4.20
N ALA A 70 -4.05 1.43 -4.08
CA ALA A 70 -5.05 2.34 -3.56
C ALA A 70 -6.32 2.33 -4.41
N LYS A 71 -6.15 2.33 -5.72
CA LYS A 71 -7.28 2.30 -6.65
C LYS A 71 -8.08 1.01 -6.49
N TYR A 72 -7.40 -0.12 -6.34
CA TYR A 72 -8.05 -1.41 -6.11
C TYR A 72 -8.84 -1.38 -4.80
N ILE A 73 -8.23 -0.90 -3.72
CA ILE A 73 -8.88 -0.84 -2.40
C ILE A 73 -10.11 0.06 -2.46
N GLU A 74 -10.01 1.19 -3.13
CA GLU A 74 -11.16 2.10 -3.25
C GLU A 74 -12.31 1.45 -4.01
N SER A 75 -12.00 0.54 -4.94
CA SER A 75 -13.03 -0.19 -5.68
C SER A 75 -13.76 -1.24 -4.84
N LEU A 76 -13.22 -1.59 -3.67
CA LEU A 76 -13.85 -2.56 -2.78
C LEU A 76 -14.89 -1.96 -1.86
N LYS A 77 -14.97 -0.65 -1.81
CA LYS A 77 -15.90 0.07 -0.92
C LYS A 77 -17.24 0.29 -1.56
#